data_87349b616477817c18c885050b03a04c
#
_entry.id   87349b616477817c18c885050b03a04c
#
_cell.length_a   1.000
_cell.length_b   1.000
_cell.length_c   1.000
_cell.angle_alpha   90.00
_cell.angle_beta   90.00
_cell.angle_gamma   90.00
#
_symmetry.space_group_name_H-M   'P 1'
#
loop_
_entity.id
_entity.type
_entity.pdbx_description
1 polymer ?
#
loop_
_entity_poly.entity_id
_entity_poly.type
_entity_poly.pdbx_seq_one_letter_code
_entity_poly.pdbx_strand_id
1 'polypeptide(L)'
;MSRIGLLQKPWPEAFAAAMARVMPPGVEPLSLFTAVAQSPRAWDRFSGGSMAGKGPIDHRTREIVIDRTAARTGCEYEWGTHVQLFAAKVGLSEAQVRSTFDGHADDGNWSEAEAAVIATVDTLLDRKKLNDAEFARLAAHFDTTQVLEIIQLVAFYHGVALITGALDLQCEPGMARFPT
;
A
#
# COMPACT_ATOMS: atom_id res chain seq x y z
N MET A 1 -20.45 8.15 -1.71
CA MET A 1 -19.90 9.11 -2.70
C MET A 1 -18.74 9.85 -2.06
N SER A 2 -17.66 10.14 -2.79
CA SER A 2 -16.55 10.92 -2.24
C SER A 2 -17.02 12.27 -1.68
N ARG A 3 -16.40 12.72 -0.58
CA ARG A 3 -16.70 14.02 0.06
C ARG A 3 -16.21 15.23 -0.74
N ILE A 4 -15.33 15.01 -1.71
CA ILE A 4 -14.89 16.04 -2.67
C ILE A 4 -15.15 15.59 -4.10
N GLY A 5 -15.24 16.54 -5.04
CA GLY A 5 -15.30 16.24 -6.46
C GLY A 5 -14.02 15.53 -6.90
N LEU A 6 -14.14 14.57 -7.81
CA LEU A 6 -13.00 13.92 -8.46
C LEU A 6 -12.62 14.74 -9.71
N LEU A 7 -11.33 14.76 -10.05
CA LEU A 7 -10.84 15.42 -11.25
C LEU A 7 -11.52 14.83 -12.50
N GLN A 8 -12.11 15.67 -13.31
CA GLN A 8 -12.85 15.29 -14.52
C GLN A 8 -12.04 15.56 -15.79
N LYS A 9 -12.36 14.84 -16.88
CA LYS A 9 -11.83 15.13 -18.21
C LYS A 9 -12.37 16.48 -18.75
N PRO A 10 -11.58 17.25 -19.54
CA PRO A 10 -10.21 16.94 -19.92
C PRO A 10 -9.22 17.14 -18.74
N TRP A 11 -8.33 16.17 -18.55
CA TRP A 11 -7.35 16.23 -17.47
C TRP A 11 -6.20 17.20 -17.78
N PRO A 12 -5.58 17.84 -16.76
CA PRO A 12 -4.34 18.57 -16.94
C PRO A 12 -3.27 17.68 -17.57
N GLU A 13 -2.47 18.25 -18.47
CA GLU A 13 -1.46 17.50 -19.25
C GLU A 13 -0.51 16.71 -18.36
N ALA A 14 -0.01 17.31 -17.27
CA ALA A 14 0.88 16.63 -16.34
C ALA A 14 0.24 15.40 -15.67
N PHE A 15 -1.04 15.48 -15.29
CA PHE A 15 -1.77 14.35 -14.73
C PHE A 15 -2.00 13.26 -15.78
N ALA A 16 -2.44 13.64 -16.98
CA ALA A 16 -2.64 12.69 -18.08
C ALA A 16 -1.36 11.93 -18.43
N ALA A 17 -0.22 12.63 -18.49
CA ALA A 17 1.08 12.03 -18.74
C ALA A 17 1.52 11.08 -17.59
N ALA A 18 1.21 11.41 -16.34
CA ALA A 18 1.47 10.52 -15.21
C ALA A 18 0.62 9.25 -15.29
N MET A 19 -0.69 9.40 -15.59
CA MET A 19 -1.59 8.24 -15.73
C MET A 19 -1.18 7.31 -16.87
N ALA A 20 -0.73 7.84 -17.99
CA ALA A 20 -0.22 7.03 -19.09
C ALA A 20 0.98 6.14 -18.73
N ARG A 21 1.69 6.42 -17.64
CA ARG A 21 2.82 5.62 -17.14
C ARG A 21 2.41 4.55 -16.12
N VAL A 22 1.37 4.81 -15.35
CA VAL A 22 0.95 3.95 -14.21
C VAL A 22 -0.27 3.10 -14.52
N MET A 23 -1.16 3.56 -15.41
CA MET A 23 -2.39 2.86 -15.74
C MET A 23 -2.29 2.13 -17.07
N PRO A 24 -2.87 0.93 -17.21
CA PRO A 24 -2.98 0.27 -18.50
C PRO A 24 -3.77 1.14 -19.51
N PRO A 25 -3.47 1.05 -20.82
CA PRO A 25 -4.21 1.77 -21.82
C PRO A 25 -5.73 1.49 -21.77
N GLY A 26 -6.53 2.54 -21.77
CA GLY A 26 -8.01 2.43 -21.75
C GLY A 26 -8.61 2.17 -20.37
N VAL A 27 -7.79 2.07 -19.31
CA VAL A 27 -8.29 1.95 -17.93
C VAL A 27 -8.37 3.34 -17.32
N GLU A 28 -9.52 3.66 -16.73
CA GLU A 28 -9.69 4.92 -16.00
C GLU A 28 -8.82 4.95 -14.74
N PRO A 29 -8.28 6.12 -14.37
CA PRO A 29 -7.53 6.28 -13.13
C PRO A 29 -8.38 5.96 -11.90
N LEU A 30 -7.74 5.42 -10.87
CA LEU A 30 -8.36 5.20 -9.58
C LEU A 30 -8.94 6.51 -9.02
N SER A 31 -10.04 6.41 -8.30
CA SER A 31 -10.68 7.58 -7.66
C SER A 31 -9.74 8.27 -6.66
N LEU A 32 -8.85 7.53 -6.02
CA LEU A 32 -7.78 8.09 -5.20
C LEU A 32 -6.89 9.07 -6.00
N PHE A 33 -6.47 8.68 -7.20
CA PHE A 33 -5.60 9.54 -8.03
C PHE A 33 -6.32 10.81 -8.48
N THR A 34 -7.55 10.68 -8.94
CA THR A 34 -8.35 11.82 -9.38
C THR A 34 -8.80 12.71 -8.21
N ALA A 35 -8.92 12.17 -7.00
CA ALA A 35 -9.17 12.97 -5.80
C ALA A 35 -7.94 13.79 -5.40
N VAL A 36 -6.76 13.15 -5.30
CA VAL A 36 -5.52 13.83 -4.89
C VAL A 36 -5.08 14.87 -5.93
N ALA A 37 -5.30 14.58 -7.22
CA ALA A 37 -4.94 15.47 -8.33
C ALA A 37 -5.79 16.75 -8.42
N GLN A 38 -6.83 16.92 -7.59
CA GLN A 38 -7.51 18.20 -7.40
C GLN A 38 -6.54 19.30 -6.91
N SER A 39 -5.46 18.90 -6.24
CA SER A 39 -4.36 19.78 -5.87
C SER A 39 -3.07 19.33 -6.56
N PRO A 40 -2.53 20.10 -7.53
CA PRO A 40 -1.25 19.76 -8.17
C PRO A 40 -0.12 19.52 -7.17
N ARG A 41 -0.03 20.35 -6.14
CA ARG A 41 0.99 20.19 -5.08
C ARG A 41 0.81 18.90 -4.26
N ALA A 42 -0.44 18.51 -3.98
CA ALA A 42 -0.72 17.26 -3.28
C ALA A 42 -0.36 16.06 -4.18
N TRP A 43 -0.69 16.14 -5.46
CA TRP A 43 -0.36 15.12 -6.44
C TRP A 43 1.15 14.92 -6.59
N ASP A 44 1.93 15.99 -6.70
CA ASP A 44 3.38 15.90 -6.81
C ASP A 44 4.02 15.17 -5.62
N ARG A 45 3.52 15.45 -4.41
CA ARG A 45 3.97 14.76 -3.19
C ARG A 45 3.53 13.31 -3.14
N PHE A 46 2.29 13.05 -3.51
CA PHE A 46 1.70 11.72 -3.50
C PHE A 46 2.37 10.80 -4.53
N SER A 47 2.48 11.23 -5.77
CA SER A 47 3.03 10.41 -6.86
C SER A 47 4.50 10.05 -6.65
N GLY A 48 5.29 10.92 -6.01
CA GLY A 48 6.68 10.63 -5.65
C GLY A 48 6.81 9.67 -4.46
N GLY A 49 5.80 9.59 -3.58
CA GLY A 49 5.84 8.78 -2.36
C GLY A 49 5.47 7.30 -2.54
N SER A 50 4.85 6.94 -3.66
CA SER A 50 4.35 5.56 -3.87
C SER A 50 5.45 4.50 -4.04
N MET A 51 6.68 4.90 -4.33
CA MET A 51 7.85 4.02 -4.52
C MET A 51 7.57 2.84 -5.48
N ALA A 52 6.75 3.08 -6.51
CA ALA A 52 6.24 2.06 -7.43
C ALA A 52 7.30 1.51 -8.41
N GLY A 53 8.48 2.13 -8.47
CA GLY A 53 9.58 1.73 -9.35
C GLY A 53 10.40 0.55 -8.82
N LYS A 54 11.50 0.24 -9.50
CA LYS A 54 12.50 -0.69 -8.98
C LYS A 54 13.15 -0.10 -7.74
N GLY A 55 13.10 -0.84 -6.65
CA GLY A 55 13.70 -0.50 -5.35
C GLY A 55 14.61 -1.59 -4.83
N PRO A 56 15.20 -1.42 -3.65
CA PRO A 56 16.05 -2.41 -3.00
C PRO A 56 15.27 -3.61 -2.45
N ILE A 57 13.97 -3.49 -2.18
CA ILE A 57 13.10 -4.61 -1.81
C ILE A 57 12.42 -5.19 -3.05
N ASP A 58 12.14 -6.48 -3.02
CA ASP A 58 11.40 -7.14 -4.09
C ASP A 58 9.90 -6.79 -4.06
N HIS A 59 9.23 -7.06 -5.17
CA HIS A 59 7.82 -6.75 -5.31
C HIS A 59 6.94 -7.49 -4.29
N ARG A 60 7.32 -8.71 -3.91
CA ARG A 60 6.56 -9.52 -2.95
C ARG A 60 6.64 -8.92 -1.54
N THR A 61 7.83 -8.58 -1.07
CA THR A 61 8.02 -7.88 0.20
C THR A 61 7.25 -6.56 0.22
N ARG A 62 7.30 -5.81 -0.89
CA ARG A 62 6.56 -4.56 -1.05
C ARG A 62 5.04 -4.75 -0.87
N GLU A 63 4.45 -5.72 -1.57
CA GLU A 63 3.00 -5.98 -1.46
C GLU A 63 2.60 -6.46 -0.06
N ILE A 64 3.42 -7.28 0.61
CA ILE A 64 3.19 -7.67 2.01
C ILE A 64 3.12 -6.45 2.93
N VAL A 65 4.05 -5.48 2.79
CA VAL A 65 4.02 -4.23 3.57
C VAL A 65 2.74 -3.45 3.29
N ILE A 66 2.36 -3.32 2.02
CA ILE A 66 1.19 -2.53 1.60
C ILE A 66 -0.10 -3.18 2.11
N ASP A 67 -0.30 -4.46 1.81
CA ASP A 67 -1.50 -5.20 2.20
C ASP A 67 -1.67 -5.21 3.72
N ARG A 68 -0.57 -5.48 4.47
CA ARG A 68 -0.62 -5.46 5.94
C ARG A 68 -0.91 -4.06 6.48
N THR A 69 -0.30 -3.02 5.91
CA THR A 69 -0.54 -1.64 6.34
C THR A 69 -2.00 -1.24 6.08
N ALA A 70 -2.53 -1.55 4.90
CA ALA A 70 -3.91 -1.24 4.54
C ALA A 70 -4.91 -1.99 5.45
N ALA A 71 -4.68 -3.28 5.70
CA ALA A 71 -5.52 -4.07 6.61
C ALA A 71 -5.51 -3.51 8.05
N ARG A 72 -4.31 -3.25 8.59
CA ARG A 72 -4.14 -2.75 9.97
C ARG A 72 -4.69 -1.33 10.18
N THR A 73 -4.82 -0.56 9.12
CA THR A 73 -5.42 0.78 9.15
C THR A 73 -6.90 0.80 8.78
N GLY A 74 -7.51 -0.37 8.50
CA GLY A 74 -8.90 -0.49 8.09
C GLY A 74 -9.19 0.06 6.70
N CYS A 75 -8.17 0.18 5.85
CA CYS A 75 -8.29 0.73 4.50
C CYS A 75 -8.64 -0.37 3.49
N GLU A 76 -9.91 -0.76 3.42
CA GLU A 76 -10.38 -1.76 2.45
C GLU A 76 -10.13 -1.33 1.00
N TYR A 77 -10.19 -0.03 0.73
CA TYR A 77 -9.92 0.53 -0.59
C TYR A 77 -8.54 0.11 -1.13
N GLU A 78 -7.50 0.34 -0.34
CA GLU A 78 -6.12 0.08 -0.76
C GLU A 78 -5.79 -1.41 -0.71
N TRP A 79 -6.18 -2.09 0.37
CA TRP A 79 -6.02 -3.54 0.49
C TRP A 79 -6.68 -4.26 -0.69
N GLY A 80 -7.93 -3.95 -0.99
CA GLY A 80 -8.66 -4.59 -2.07
C GLY A 80 -8.06 -4.31 -3.45
N THR A 81 -7.56 -3.10 -3.67
CA THR A 81 -6.86 -2.71 -4.91
C THR A 81 -5.57 -3.50 -5.08
N HIS A 82 -4.70 -3.55 -4.07
CA HIS A 82 -3.41 -4.22 -4.13
C HIS A 82 -3.56 -5.74 -4.22
N VAL A 83 -4.41 -6.34 -3.40
CA VAL A 83 -4.71 -7.78 -3.48
C VAL A 83 -5.22 -8.17 -4.86
N GLN A 84 -6.20 -7.45 -5.41
CA GLN A 84 -6.76 -7.77 -6.72
C GLN A 84 -5.75 -7.64 -7.86
N LEU A 85 -4.91 -6.62 -7.81
CA LEU A 85 -4.01 -6.32 -8.93
C LEU A 85 -2.67 -7.05 -8.85
N PHE A 86 -2.19 -7.36 -7.64
CA PHE A 86 -0.80 -7.77 -7.44
C PHE A 86 -0.61 -9.08 -6.69
N ALA A 87 -1.49 -9.51 -5.79
CA ALA A 87 -1.25 -10.69 -4.94
C ALA A 87 -0.84 -11.94 -5.74
N ALA A 88 -1.60 -12.28 -6.78
CA ALA A 88 -1.29 -13.43 -7.65
C ALA A 88 0.03 -13.24 -8.42
N LYS A 89 0.34 -12.01 -8.86
CA LYS A 89 1.57 -11.70 -9.62
C LYS A 89 2.84 -11.86 -8.79
N VAL A 90 2.74 -11.59 -7.48
CA VAL A 90 3.86 -11.75 -6.55
C VAL A 90 3.82 -13.09 -5.81
N GLY A 91 2.93 -13.99 -6.19
CA GLY A 91 2.84 -15.35 -5.68
C GLY A 91 2.35 -15.43 -4.23
N LEU A 92 1.50 -14.51 -3.76
CA LEU A 92 0.79 -14.67 -2.49
C LEU A 92 -0.30 -15.73 -2.64
N SER A 93 -0.30 -16.70 -1.76
CA SER A 93 -1.38 -17.69 -1.66
C SER A 93 -2.63 -17.07 -1.01
N GLU A 94 -3.79 -17.72 -1.20
CA GLU A 94 -5.04 -17.28 -0.52
C GLU A 94 -4.87 -17.23 1.00
N ALA A 95 -4.15 -18.20 1.60
CA ALA A 95 -3.85 -18.20 3.03
C ALA A 95 -2.99 -16.99 3.44
N GLN A 96 -2.01 -16.62 2.61
CA GLN A 96 -1.18 -15.44 2.86
C GLN A 96 -1.96 -14.14 2.69
N VAL A 97 -2.78 -14.02 1.66
CA VAL A 97 -3.69 -12.88 1.48
C VAL A 97 -4.61 -12.74 2.69
N ARG A 98 -5.22 -13.83 3.15
CA ARG A 98 -6.04 -13.85 4.36
C ARG A 98 -5.25 -13.42 5.59
N SER A 99 -4.01 -13.92 5.75
CA SER A 99 -3.12 -13.59 6.85
C SER A 99 -2.71 -12.12 6.86
N THR A 100 -2.62 -11.42 5.71
CA THR A 100 -2.39 -9.96 5.72
C THR A 100 -3.52 -9.22 6.40
N PHE A 101 -4.73 -9.75 6.40
CA PHE A 101 -5.92 -9.12 7.00
C PHE A 101 -6.06 -9.46 8.49
N ASP A 102 -6.27 -10.73 8.84
CA ASP A 102 -6.61 -11.17 10.19
C ASP A 102 -5.59 -12.11 10.85
N GLY A 103 -4.49 -12.43 10.14
CA GLY A 103 -3.39 -13.24 10.67
C GLY A 103 -2.34 -12.43 11.45
N HIS A 104 -1.22 -13.07 11.72
CA HIS A 104 -0.08 -12.49 12.43
C HIS A 104 1.26 -13.10 11.96
N ALA A 105 2.36 -12.52 12.38
CA ALA A 105 3.71 -12.86 11.91
C ALA A 105 4.11 -14.32 12.15
N ASP A 106 3.55 -14.99 13.14
CA ASP A 106 3.87 -16.35 13.56
C ASP A 106 2.74 -17.36 13.31
N ASP A 107 1.84 -17.08 12.37
CA ASP A 107 0.73 -17.96 11.99
C ASP A 107 1.12 -19.11 11.04
N GLY A 108 2.42 -19.21 10.71
CA GLY A 108 2.96 -20.28 9.86
C GLY A 108 2.84 -20.05 8.35
N ASN A 109 2.29 -18.91 7.92
CA ASN A 109 2.14 -18.58 6.49
C ASN A 109 3.39 -17.91 5.88
N TRP A 110 4.34 -17.45 6.71
CA TRP A 110 5.41 -16.55 6.33
C TRP A 110 6.80 -17.16 6.53
N SER A 111 7.73 -16.84 5.64
CA SER A 111 9.16 -17.05 5.91
C SER A 111 9.61 -16.16 7.08
N GLU A 112 10.78 -16.44 7.65
CA GLU A 112 11.33 -15.63 8.75
C GLU A 112 11.48 -14.15 8.39
N ALA A 113 11.91 -13.86 7.15
CA ALA A 113 12.02 -12.49 6.65
C ALA A 113 10.65 -11.81 6.51
N GLU A 114 9.67 -12.50 5.93
CA GLU A 114 8.30 -11.97 5.77
C GLU A 114 7.61 -11.79 7.13
N ALA A 115 7.81 -12.73 8.06
CA ALA A 115 7.33 -12.61 9.44
C ALA A 115 7.94 -11.40 10.17
N ALA A 116 9.22 -11.09 9.92
CA ALA A 116 9.84 -9.88 10.44
C ALA A 116 9.22 -8.61 9.86
N VAL A 117 8.86 -8.61 8.57
CA VAL A 117 8.13 -7.50 7.93
C VAL A 117 6.75 -7.32 8.55
N ILE A 118 5.93 -8.37 8.64
CA ILE A 118 4.59 -8.32 9.25
C ILE A 118 4.65 -7.76 10.67
N ALA A 119 5.55 -8.30 11.52
CA ALA A 119 5.73 -7.83 12.89
C ALA A 119 6.16 -6.36 12.95
N THR A 120 7.02 -5.92 12.01
CA THR A 120 7.46 -4.52 11.92
C THR A 120 6.31 -3.60 11.57
N VAL A 121 5.49 -3.95 10.56
CA VAL A 121 4.30 -3.17 10.17
C VAL A 121 3.34 -3.03 11.35
N ASP A 122 3.01 -4.15 12.01
CA ASP A 122 2.11 -4.16 13.17
C ASP A 122 2.62 -3.25 14.28
N THR A 123 3.89 -3.39 14.63
CA THR A 123 4.53 -2.60 15.69
C THR A 123 4.57 -1.12 15.37
N LEU A 124 4.92 -0.75 14.13
CA LEU A 124 4.96 0.65 13.70
C LEU A 124 3.58 1.29 13.71
N LEU A 125 2.54 0.58 13.27
CA LEU A 125 1.18 1.10 13.28
C LEU A 125 0.59 1.21 14.69
N ASP A 126 0.97 0.31 15.58
CA ASP A 126 0.52 0.33 16.97
C ASP A 126 1.25 1.41 17.80
N ARG A 127 2.56 1.34 17.86
CA ARG A 127 3.38 2.13 18.80
C ARG A 127 4.22 3.24 18.16
N LYS A 128 4.29 3.32 16.84
CA LYS A 128 5.10 4.28 16.05
C LYS A 128 6.60 4.16 16.27
N LYS A 129 7.07 3.04 16.85
CA LYS A 129 8.46 2.87 17.28
C LYS A 129 8.81 1.38 17.39
N LEU A 130 10.02 1.01 17.01
CA LEU A 130 10.64 -0.30 17.28
C LEU A 130 11.58 -0.17 18.49
N ASN A 131 11.65 -1.20 19.32
CA ASN A 131 12.75 -1.35 20.26
C ASN A 131 13.95 -2.02 19.58
N ASP A 132 15.08 -2.13 20.30
CA ASP A 132 16.33 -2.66 19.73
C ASP A 132 16.19 -4.11 19.23
N ALA A 133 15.45 -4.95 19.94
CA ALA A 133 15.23 -6.35 19.53
C ALA A 133 14.36 -6.47 18.30
N GLU A 134 13.31 -5.66 18.18
CA GLU A 134 12.43 -5.59 17.02
C GLU A 134 13.16 -5.06 15.80
N PHE A 135 13.97 -4.01 15.98
CA PHE A 135 14.82 -3.50 14.91
C PHE A 135 15.86 -4.53 14.47
N ALA A 136 16.52 -5.19 15.42
CA ALA A 136 17.51 -6.23 15.13
C ALA A 136 16.89 -7.42 14.37
N ARG A 137 15.65 -7.80 14.69
CA ARG A 137 14.91 -8.84 13.95
C ARG A 137 14.72 -8.47 12.47
N LEU A 138 14.33 -7.24 12.18
CA LEU A 138 14.20 -6.76 10.80
C LEU A 138 15.57 -6.69 10.11
N ALA A 139 16.56 -6.09 10.75
CA ALA A 139 17.90 -5.91 10.23
C ALA A 139 18.69 -7.23 10.05
N ALA A 140 18.24 -8.34 10.61
CA ALA A 140 18.80 -9.66 10.34
C ALA A 140 18.52 -10.17 8.92
N HIS A 141 17.48 -9.63 8.25
CA HIS A 141 17.03 -10.05 6.92
C HIS A 141 17.15 -8.96 5.86
N PHE A 142 17.23 -7.69 6.26
CA PHE A 142 17.20 -6.54 5.36
C PHE A 142 18.34 -5.58 5.66
N ASP A 143 19.00 -5.09 4.61
CA ASP A 143 20.02 -4.06 4.75
C ASP A 143 19.41 -2.67 5.08
N THR A 144 20.27 -1.69 5.35
CA THR A 144 19.83 -0.34 5.74
C THR A 144 18.91 0.31 4.72
N THR A 145 19.17 0.12 3.40
CA THR A 145 18.33 0.72 2.35
C THR A 145 16.97 0.06 2.27
N GLN A 146 16.93 -1.25 2.42
CA GLN A 146 15.70 -2.04 2.45
C GLN A 146 14.84 -1.71 3.70
N VAL A 147 15.47 -1.61 4.87
CA VAL A 147 14.80 -1.20 6.11
C VAL A 147 14.16 0.19 5.97
N LEU A 148 14.88 1.15 5.40
CA LEU A 148 14.34 2.49 5.18
C LEU A 148 13.16 2.48 4.22
N GLU A 149 13.22 1.68 3.15
CA GLU A 149 12.12 1.57 2.19
C GLU A 149 10.89 0.92 2.80
N ILE A 150 11.05 -0.15 3.62
CA ILE A 150 9.95 -0.76 4.36
C ILE A 150 9.25 0.26 5.26
N ILE A 151 10.01 1.03 6.05
CA ILE A 151 9.46 2.05 6.94
C ILE A 151 8.73 3.15 6.14
N GLN A 152 9.31 3.60 5.02
CA GLN A 152 8.70 4.61 4.16
C GLN A 152 7.39 4.11 3.53
N LEU A 153 7.31 2.85 3.12
CA LEU A 153 6.08 2.27 2.61
C LEU A 153 4.98 2.23 3.67
N VAL A 154 5.29 1.80 4.90
CA VAL A 154 4.33 1.86 6.02
C VAL A 154 3.81 3.28 6.22
N ALA A 155 4.70 4.27 6.26
CA ALA A 155 4.33 5.66 6.45
C ALA A 155 3.46 6.20 5.29
N PHE A 156 3.83 5.89 4.05
CA PHE A 156 3.10 6.33 2.87
C PHE A 156 1.69 5.72 2.81
N TYR A 157 1.58 4.39 2.95
CA TYR A 157 0.28 3.70 2.84
C TYR A 157 -0.62 3.93 4.06
N HIS A 158 -0.06 4.24 5.23
CA HIS A 158 -0.85 4.80 6.33
C HIS A 158 -1.42 6.18 5.93
N GLY A 159 -0.63 7.04 5.28
CA GLY A 159 -1.12 8.30 4.72
C GLY A 159 -2.22 8.12 3.67
N VAL A 160 -2.08 7.10 2.80
CA VAL A 160 -3.14 6.73 1.84
C VAL A 160 -4.43 6.35 2.55
N ALA A 161 -4.34 5.54 3.61
CA ALA A 161 -5.52 5.17 4.41
C ALA A 161 -6.23 6.39 5.03
N LEU A 162 -5.47 7.38 5.49
CA LEU A 162 -6.04 8.64 6.00
C LEU A 162 -6.75 9.43 4.89
N ILE A 163 -6.18 9.49 3.68
CA ILE A 163 -6.77 10.20 2.54
C ILE A 163 -8.07 9.51 2.11
N THR A 164 -8.03 8.21 1.88
CA THR A 164 -9.20 7.43 1.41
C THR A 164 -10.33 7.46 2.42
N GLY A 165 -10.02 7.27 3.71
CA GLY A 165 -10.99 7.32 4.79
C GLY A 165 -11.58 8.72 5.02
N ALA A 166 -10.72 9.77 5.05
CA ALA A 166 -11.18 11.15 5.22
C ALA A 166 -12.07 11.62 4.07
N LEU A 167 -11.81 11.16 2.85
CA LEU A 167 -12.58 11.52 1.65
C LEU A 167 -13.76 10.58 1.38
N ASP A 168 -13.95 9.52 2.17
CA ASP A 168 -14.97 8.49 1.98
C ASP A 168 -14.92 7.90 0.55
N LEU A 169 -13.71 7.56 0.08
CA LEU A 169 -13.55 6.96 -1.23
C LEU A 169 -14.08 5.53 -1.21
N GLN A 170 -14.96 5.24 -2.14
CA GLN A 170 -15.53 3.90 -2.29
C GLN A 170 -14.58 3.02 -3.08
N CYS A 171 -14.47 1.74 -2.71
CA CYS A 171 -13.66 0.78 -3.46
C CYS A 171 -14.07 0.74 -4.92
N GLU A 172 -13.10 0.67 -5.80
CA GLU A 172 -13.33 0.55 -7.23
C GLU A 172 -14.11 -0.74 -7.57
N PRO A 173 -14.92 -0.72 -8.61
CA PRO A 173 -15.61 -1.94 -9.05
C PRO A 173 -14.64 -3.07 -9.38
N GLY A 174 -14.95 -4.28 -8.89
CA GLY A 174 -14.14 -5.48 -9.15
C GLY A 174 -12.90 -5.63 -8.27
N MET A 175 -12.62 -4.71 -7.35
CA MET A 175 -11.56 -4.88 -6.36
C MET A 175 -11.96 -5.87 -5.27
N ALA A 176 -10.96 -6.53 -4.67
CA ALA A 176 -11.17 -7.43 -3.55
C ALA A 176 -11.80 -6.69 -2.35
N ARG A 177 -12.44 -7.45 -1.48
CA ARG A 177 -13.04 -6.94 -0.25
C ARG A 177 -12.38 -7.61 0.94
N PHE A 178 -12.45 -6.97 2.09
CA PHE A 178 -12.01 -7.61 3.32
C PHE A 178 -12.74 -8.95 3.52
N PRO A 179 -12.03 -10.00 3.91
CA PRO A 179 -12.64 -11.27 4.26
C PRO A 179 -13.69 -11.10 5.34
N THR A 180 -14.86 -11.74 5.16
CA THR A 180 -15.95 -11.78 6.15
C THR A 180 -15.75 -12.88 7.15
#